data_691743696ea1dc6da31b3f0edffc8089
#
_entry.id   691743696ea1dc6da31b3f0edffc8089
#
_cell.length_a   1.000
_cell.length_b   1.000
_cell.length_c   1.000
_cell.angle_alpha   90.00
_cell.angle_beta   90.00
_cell.angle_gamma   90.00
#
_symmetry.space_group_name_H-M   'P 1'
#
loop_
_entity.id
_entity.type
_entity.pdbx_description
1 polymer ?
#
loop_
_entity_poly.entity_id
_entity_poly.type
_entity_poly.pdbx_seq_one_letter_code
_entity_poly.pdbx_strand_id
1 'polypeptide(L)'
;MQAWSIGRIAGIPVRLHASLLLFLPLFAWTFVSAGTGLVGILWGCVYAVALFACIVLHELGHSLVARRQGAVILDILLLPIGGVARIAGMSPRPRDEFAVAAAGPAVSLALGSAGWLAAPYLAGFNLYLGIVVESLGRMNFWLGLFNLIPAYPMDGGRIFRALLSPRLGLVRATRIAARTAQVIAVLFAVRAVWPWFHGGQVRIFLLLIALFVYQSATAELRRTPSST
;
A
#
# COMPACT_ATOMS: atom_id res chain seq x y z
N MET A 1 -7.01 20.75 -4.70
CA MET A 1 -5.76 20.06 -4.30
C MET A 1 -4.86 20.02 -5.53
N GLN A 2 -3.63 20.54 -5.40
CA GLN A 2 -2.70 20.58 -6.54
C GLN A 2 -2.08 19.19 -6.75
N ALA A 3 -2.41 18.57 -7.87
CA ALA A 3 -1.80 17.33 -8.33
C ALA A 3 -1.33 17.51 -9.78
N TRP A 4 -0.07 17.19 -10.05
CA TRP A 4 0.55 17.32 -11.36
C TRP A 4 0.54 15.99 -12.09
N SER A 5 0.30 16.02 -13.41
CA SER A 5 0.46 14.82 -14.24
C SER A 5 1.95 14.64 -14.54
N ILE A 6 2.49 13.47 -14.23
CA ILE A 6 3.90 13.13 -14.49
C ILE A 6 4.06 12.21 -15.71
N GLY A 7 2.96 11.74 -16.29
CA GLY A 7 2.99 10.88 -17.48
C GLY A 7 1.79 9.93 -17.56
N ARG A 8 1.91 8.95 -18.47
CA ARG A 8 0.92 7.87 -18.63
C ARG A 8 1.63 6.52 -18.68
N ILE A 9 1.10 5.54 -17.96
CA ILE A 9 1.57 4.16 -17.97
C ILE A 9 0.41 3.27 -18.43
N ALA A 10 0.62 2.49 -19.47
CA ALA A 10 -0.44 1.69 -20.12
C ALA A 10 -1.71 2.51 -20.48
N GLY A 11 -1.54 3.79 -20.86
CA GLY A 11 -2.62 4.71 -21.16
C GLY A 11 -3.30 5.37 -19.94
N ILE A 12 -2.94 4.97 -18.72
CA ILE A 12 -3.49 5.49 -17.47
C ILE A 12 -2.65 6.69 -17.01
N PRO A 13 -3.26 7.87 -16.78
CA PRO A 13 -2.55 9.04 -16.27
C PRO A 13 -2.02 8.76 -14.85
N VAL A 14 -0.74 9.08 -14.61
CA VAL A 14 -0.15 9.07 -13.27
C VAL A 14 0.01 10.51 -12.80
N ARG A 15 -0.52 10.78 -11.61
CA ARG A 15 -0.52 12.10 -11.00
C ARG A 15 0.18 12.08 -9.66
N LEU A 16 0.93 13.12 -9.38
CA LEU A 16 1.69 13.30 -8.15
C LEU A 16 1.08 14.44 -7.35
N HIS A 17 0.72 14.17 -6.11
CA HIS A 17 0.25 15.22 -5.20
C HIS A 17 1.42 16.03 -4.64
N ALA A 18 1.26 17.34 -4.53
CA ALA A 18 2.32 18.25 -4.07
C ALA A 18 2.94 17.86 -2.72
N SER A 19 2.14 17.31 -1.80
CA SER A 19 2.62 16.87 -0.50
C SER A 19 3.68 15.75 -0.57
N LEU A 20 3.73 14.97 -1.65
CA LEU A 20 4.73 13.92 -1.82
C LEU A 20 6.15 14.47 -1.87
N LEU A 21 6.33 15.66 -2.45
CA LEU A 21 7.65 16.30 -2.52
C LEU A 21 8.25 16.59 -1.14
N LEU A 22 7.40 16.79 -0.12
CA LEU A 22 7.86 16.99 1.27
C LEU A 22 8.44 15.73 1.88
N PHE A 23 8.06 14.55 1.38
CA PHE A 23 8.50 13.26 1.90
C PHE A 23 9.69 12.67 1.15
N LEU A 24 9.98 13.14 -0.09
CA LEU A 24 11.15 12.68 -0.84
C LEU A 24 12.47 12.83 -0.07
N PRO A 25 12.77 13.97 0.59
CA PRO A 25 13.99 14.10 1.39
C PRO A 25 14.05 13.11 2.55
N LEU A 26 12.91 12.80 3.18
CA LEU A 26 12.85 11.83 4.28
C LEU A 26 13.24 10.41 3.81
N PHE A 27 12.75 9.99 2.65
CA PHE A 27 13.14 8.70 2.06
C PHE A 27 14.59 8.71 1.58
N ALA A 28 15.06 9.81 0.98
CA ALA A 28 16.46 9.94 0.60
C ALA A 28 17.39 9.88 1.82
N TRP A 29 16.99 10.44 2.95
CA TRP A 29 17.76 10.44 4.21
C TRP A 29 18.08 9.03 4.73
N THR A 30 17.25 8.03 4.43
CA THR A 30 17.50 6.64 4.87
C THR A 30 18.83 6.06 4.41
N PHE A 31 19.42 6.62 3.34
CA PHE A 31 20.72 6.22 2.79
C PHE A 31 21.88 7.14 3.21
N VAL A 32 21.59 8.21 3.93
CA VAL A 32 22.61 9.12 4.45
C VAL A 32 23.09 8.57 5.78
N SER A 33 24.29 7.99 5.78
CA SER A 33 24.99 7.58 7.00
C SER A 33 26.27 8.38 7.18
N ALA A 34 26.82 8.38 8.39
CA ALA A 34 28.11 9.00 8.64
C ALA A 34 29.17 8.41 7.69
N GLY A 35 29.74 9.24 6.81
CA GLY A 35 30.76 8.86 5.86
C GLY A 35 30.32 8.64 4.39
N THR A 36 28.99 8.58 4.11
CA THR A 36 28.53 8.39 2.71
C THR A 36 28.42 9.71 1.93
N GLY A 37 28.21 10.84 2.62
CA GLY A 37 28.18 12.17 2.00
C GLY A 37 27.18 12.27 0.82
N LEU A 38 27.62 12.93 -0.25
CA LEU A 38 26.81 13.16 -1.45
C LEU A 38 26.37 11.84 -2.13
N VAL A 39 27.21 10.81 -2.10
CA VAL A 39 26.91 9.50 -2.70
C VAL A 39 25.69 8.87 -2.04
N GLY A 40 25.62 8.91 -0.70
CA GLY A 40 24.44 8.43 0.04
C GLY A 40 23.17 9.19 -0.32
N ILE A 41 23.24 10.51 -0.47
CA ILE A 41 22.11 11.34 -0.90
C ILE A 41 21.61 10.93 -2.30
N LEU A 42 22.52 10.77 -3.26
CA LEU A 42 22.16 10.39 -4.62
C LEU A 42 21.45 9.02 -4.66
N TRP A 43 22.01 8.02 -3.97
CA TRP A 43 21.38 6.69 -3.90
C TRP A 43 20.07 6.70 -3.12
N GLY A 44 19.95 7.55 -2.10
CA GLY A 44 18.69 7.78 -1.42
C GLY A 44 17.61 8.39 -2.31
N CYS A 45 17.97 9.31 -3.21
CA CYS A 45 17.04 9.84 -4.22
C CYS A 45 16.63 8.74 -5.22
N VAL A 46 17.58 7.93 -5.69
CA VAL A 46 17.28 6.77 -6.57
C VAL A 46 16.31 5.82 -5.89
N TYR A 47 16.58 5.48 -4.62
CA TYR A 47 15.67 4.64 -3.82
C TYR A 47 14.27 5.25 -3.71
N ALA A 48 14.16 6.54 -3.37
CA ALA A 48 12.87 7.21 -3.21
C ALA A 48 12.05 7.16 -4.51
N VAL A 49 12.66 7.50 -5.66
CA VAL A 49 11.98 7.46 -6.96
C VAL A 49 11.55 6.03 -7.31
N ALA A 50 12.45 5.04 -7.11
CA ALA A 50 12.14 3.65 -7.38
C ALA A 50 11.06 3.08 -6.46
N LEU A 51 11.00 3.51 -5.18
CA LEU A 51 9.94 3.13 -4.25
C LEU A 51 8.57 3.61 -4.74
N PHE A 52 8.48 4.87 -5.19
CA PHE A 52 7.22 5.39 -5.75
C PHE A 52 6.86 4.71 -7.07
N ALA A 53 7.83 4.35 -7.90
CA ALA A 53 7.57 3.52 -9.08
C ALA A 53 6.98 2.15 -8.70
N CYS A 54 7.47 1.51 -7.64
CA CYS A 54 6.91 0.26 -7.12
C CYS A 54 5.45 0.44 -6.63
N ILE A 55 5.15 1.56 -5.96
CA ILE A 55 3.77 1.88 -5.55
C ILE A 55 2.87 2.06 -6.78
N VAL A 56 3.35 2.75 -7.83
CA VAL A 56 2.61 2.86 -9.10
C VAL A 56 2.37 1.49 -9.72
N LEU A 57 3.33 0.59 -9.69
CA LEU A 57 3.19 -0.76 -10.22
C LEU A 57 2.17 -1.58 -9.43
N HIS A 58 2.12 -1.42 -8.10
CA HIS A 58 1.08 -2.00 -7.25
C HIS A 58 -0.32 -1.53 -7.68
N GLU A 59 -0.54 -0.20 -7.78
CA GLU A 59 -1.81 0.39 -8.23
C GLU A 59 -2.16 0.02 -9.67
N LEU A 60 -1.14 -0.12 -10.52
CA LEU A 60 -1.29 -0.57 -11.89
C LEU A 60 -1.78 -2.02 -11.94
N GLY A 61 -1.34 -2.88 -11.03
CA GLY A 61 -1.86 -4.24 -10.86
C GLY A 61 -3.38 -4.25 -10.71
N HIS A 62 -3.92 -3.48 -9.76
CA HIS A 62 -5.36 -3.31 -9.57
C HIS A 62 -6.04 -2.76 -10.82
N SER A 63 -5.46 -1.70 -11.39
CA SER A 63 -6.02 -0.96 -12.52
C SER A 63 -6.13 -1.84 -13.78
N LEU A 64 -5.12 -2.65 -14.08
CA LEU A 64 -5.12 -3.50 -15.26
C LEU A 64 -6.15 -4.63 -15.15
N VAL A 65 -6.31 -5.22 -13.98
CA VAL A 65 -7.34 -6.25 -13.74
C VAL A 65 -8.73 -5.64 -13.81
N ALA A 66 -8.97 -4.49 -13.15
CA ALA A 66 -10.25 -3.79 -13.21
C ALA A 66 -10.62 -3.38 -14.64
N ARG A 67 -9.66 -2.88 -15.43
CA ARG A 67 -9.86 -2.52 -16.84
C ARG A 67 -10.25 -3.73 -17.70
N ARG A 68 -9.66 -4.92 -17.45
CA ARG A 68 -10.06 -6.16 -18.14
C ARG A 68 -11.49 -6.59 -17.82
N GLN A 69 -12.03 -6.14 -16.68
CA GLN A 69 -13.41 -6.37 -16.26
C GLN A 69 -14.38 -5.28 -16.71
N GLY A 70 -13.92 -4.35 -17.56
CA GLY A 70 -14.74 -3.28 -18.15
C GLY A 70 -14.77 -1.98 -17.33
N ALA A 71 -14.01 -1.87 -16.23
CA ALA A 71 -13.91 -0.65 -15.47
C ALA A 71 -13.10 0.43 -16.19
N VAL A 72 -13.43 1.69 -15.95
CA VAL A 72 -12.71 2.86 -16.46
C VAL A 72 -11.74 3.35 -15.40
N ILE A 73 -10.46 3.41 -15.76
CA ILE A 73 -9.43 3.91 -14.86
C ILE A 73 -9.22 5.39 -15.15
N LEU A 74 -9.55 6.25 -14.20
CA LEU A 74 -9.45 7.71 -14.37
C LEU A 74 -7.99 8.17 -14.26
N ASP A 75 -7.31 7.81 -13.19
CA ASP A 75 -5.89 8.04 -12.96
C ASP A 75 -5.36 7.22 -11.77
N ILE A 76 -4.04 7.26 -11.59
CA ILE A 76 -3.35 6.82 -10.38
C ILE A 76 -2.76 8.07 -9.72
N LEU A 77 -3.21 8.37 -8.50
CA LEU A 77 -2.73 9.50 -7.71
C LEU A 77 -1.73 9.02 -6.65
N LEU A 78 -0.51 9.56 -6.69
CA LEU A 78 0.52 9.32 -5.70
C LEU A 78 0.40 10.31 -4.54
N LEU A 79 0.27 9.79 -3.34
CA LEU A 79 0.20 10.49 -2.06
C LEU A 79 1.37 10.08 -1.17
N PRO A 80 1.73 10.83 -0.13
CA PRO A 80 2.79 10.45 0.82
C PRO A 80 2.57 9.10 1.50
N ILE A 81 1.32 8.72 1.71
CA ILE A 81 0.90 7.50 2.39
C ILE A 81 0.69 6.32 1.43
N GLY A 82 0.93 6.50 0.12
CA GLY A 82 0.75 5.46 -0.89
C GLY A 82 0.15 5.95 -2.19
N GLY A 83 -0.26 5.01 -3.06
CA GLY A 83 -1.00 5.26 -4.30
C GLY A 83 -2.51 5.10 -4.10
N VAL A 84 -3.28 5.75 -4.97
CA VAL A 84 -4.73 5.55 -5.06
C VAL A 84 -5.14 5.53 -6.53
N ALA A 85 -5.55 4.37 -7.02
CA ALA A 85 -6.18 4.26 -8.35
C ALA A 85 -7.65 4.70 -8.26
N ARG A 86 -8.04 5.70 -9.04
CA ARG A 86 -9.44 6.11 -9.15
C ARG A 86 -10.11 5.31 -10.26
N ILE A 87 -10.96 4.39 -9.86
CA ILE A 87 -11.62 3.41 -10.74
C ILE A 87 -13.11 3.67 -10.72
N ALA A 88 -13.72 3.80 -11.89
CA ALA A 88 -15.16 3.94 -12.07
C ALA A 88 -15.75 2.69 -12.77
N GLY A 89 -17.00 2.36 -12.44
CA GLY A 89 -17.71 1.24 -13.09
C GLY A 89 -17.16 -0.14 -12.71
N MET A 90 -16.71 -0.32 -11.47
CA MET A 90 -16.26 -1.64 -10.99
C MET A 90 -17.41 -2.66 -11.03
N SER A 91 -17.08 -3.88 -11.44
CA SER A 91 -18.00 -5.02 -11.40
C SER A 91 -18.49 -5.29 -9.96
N PRO A 92 -19.80 -5.52 -9.75
CA PRO A 92 -20.34 -5.87 -8.44
C PRO A 92 -20.10 -7.34 -8.07
N ARG A 93 -19.49 -8.14 -8.97
CA ARG A 93 -19.28 -9.58 -8.75
C ARG A 93 -18.16 -9.82 -7.74
N PRO A 94 -18.37 -10.65 -6.69
CA PRO A 94 -17.33 -10.92 -5.70
C PRO A 94 -16.03 -11.48 -6.28
N ARG A 95 -16.10 -12.31 -7.32
CA ARG A 95 -14.89 -12.85 -7.99
C ARG A 95 -14.07 -11.75 -8.65
N ASP A 96 -14.73 -10.77 -9.24
CA ASP A 96 -14.08 -9.66 -9.92
C ASP A 96 -13.43 -8.74 -8.89
N GLU A 97 -14.13 -8.45 -7.79
CA GLU A 97 -13.57 -7.70 -6.68
C GLU A 97 -12.33 -8.39 -6.07
N PHE A 98 -12.41 -9.71 -5.84
CA PHE A 98 -11.28 -10.50 -5.36
C PHE A 98 -10.07 -10.36 -6.28
N ALA A 99 -10.27 -10.57 -7.60
CA ALA A 99 -9.19 -10.52 -8.58
C ALA A 99 -8.53 -9.13 -8.63
N VAL A 100 -9.34 -8.05 -8.60
CA VAL A 100 -8.81 -6.68 -8.54
C VAL A 100 -8.02 -6.48 -7.26
N ALA A 101 -8.60 -6.80 -6.09
CA ALA A 101 -7.96 -6.55 -4.82
C ALA A 101 -6.67 -7.38 -4.61
N ALA A 102 -6.60 -8.60 -5.14
CA ALA A 102 -5.40 -9.43 -5.04
C ALA A 102 -4.26 -9.01 -5.98
N ALA A 103 -4.57 -8.27 -7.05
CA ALA A 103 -3.59 -7.96 -8.10
C ALA A 103 -2.45 -7.03 -7.62
N GLY A 104 -2.75 -6.00 -6.82
CA GLY A 104 -1.73 -5.12 -6.25
C GLY A 104 -0.75 -5.85 -5.33
N PRO A 105 -1.23 -6.54 -4.28
CA PRO A 105 -0.38 -7.36 -3.43
C PRO A 105 0.45 -8.38 -4.19
N ALA A 106 -0.12 -9.04 -5.23
CA ALA A 106 0.61 -9.99 -6.06
C ALA A 106 1.79 -9.33 -6.79
N VAL A 107 1.59 -8.13 -7.36
CA VAL A 107 2.68 -7.35 -7.98
C VAL A 107 3.74 -7.00 -6.95
N SER A 108 3.36 -6.51 -5.77
CA SER A 108 4.32 -6.15 -4.72
C SER A 108 5.11 -7.36 -4.22
N LEU A 109 4.47 -8.52 -4.01
CA LEU A 109 5.18 -9.74 -3.61
C LEU A 109 6.13 -10.23 -4.70
N ALA A 110 5.73 -10.13 -5.98
CA ALA A 110 6.60 -10.49 -7.11
C ALA A 110 7.83 -9.56 -7.18
N LEU A 111 7.63 -8.23 -7.05
CA LEU A 111 8.73 -7.26 -7.00
C LEU A 111 9.63 -7.49 -5.78
N GLY A 112 9.02 -7.80 -4.61
CA GLY A 112 9.74 -8.12 -3.39
C GLY A 112 10.66 -9.31 -3.55
N SER A 113 10.13 -10.41 -4.09
CA SER A 113 10.88 -11.65 -4.34
C SER A 113 11.97 -11.43 -5.39
N ALA A 114 11.66 -10.74 -6.50
CA ALA A 114 12.64 -10.42 -7.54
C ALA A 114 13.80 -9.57 -7.00
N GLY A 115 13.48 -8.55 -6.18
CA GLY A 115 14.48 -7.72 -5.53
C GLY A 115 15.42 -8.51 -4.62
N TRP A 116 14.90 -9.41 -3.80
CA TRP A 116 15.71 -10.28 -2.93
C TRP A 116 16.62 -11.20 -3.72
N LEU A 117 16.14 -11.79 -4.80
CA LEU A 117 16.92 -12.69 -5.64
C LEU A 117 18.01 -11.93 -6.43
N ALA A 118 17.71 -10.71 -6.89
CA ALA A 118 18.64 -9.92 -7.71
C ALA A 118 19.71 -9.18 -6.88
N ALA A 119 19.40 -8.79 -5.64
CA ALA A 119 20.26 -7.94 -4.83
C ALA A 119 21.70 -8.45 -4.65
N PRO A 120 21.96 -9.75 -4.34
CA PRO A 120 23.33 -10.25 -4.18
C PRO A 120 24.16 -10.14 -5.46
N TYR A 121 23.54 -10.40 -6.61
CA TYR A 121 24.23 -10.30 -7.91
C TYR A 121 24.56 -8.86 -8.25
N LEU A 122 23.64 -7.94 -8.00
CA LEU A 122 23.82 -6.51 -8.25
C LEU A 122 24.84 -5.89 -7.30
N ALA A 123 24.93 -6.35 -6.06
CA ALA A 123 25.95 -5.93 -5.11
C ALA A 123 27.37 -6.28 -5.57
N GLY A 124 27.53 -7.34 -6.36
CA GLY A 124 28.80 -7.70 -6.99
C GLY A 124 29.28 -6.70 -8.04
N PHE A 125 28.37 -5.97 -8.68
CA PHE A 125 28.72 -4.89 -9.63
C PHE A 125 28.84 -3.53 -8.92
N ASN A 126 27.90 -3.22 -8.04
CA ASN A 126 27.88 -1.98 -7.28
C ASN A 126 27.14 -2.20 -5.95
N LEU A 127 27.87 -2.00 -4.84
CA LEU A 127 27.34 -2.23 -3.50
C LEU A 127 26.08 -1.40 -3.21
N TYR A 128 26.04 -0.14 -3.60
CA TYR A 128 24.89 0.73 -3.38
C TYR A 128 23.67 0.27 -4.18
N LEU A 129 23.85 -0.17 -5.42
CA LEU A 129 22.79 -0.74 -6.24
C LEU A 129 22.20 -1.99 -5.57
N GLY A 130 23.04 -2.89 -5.06
CA GLY A 130 22.60 -4.06 -4.31
C GLY A 130 21.77 -3.68 -3.07
N ILE A 131 22.25 -2.72 -2.27
CA ILE A 131 21.55 -2.22 -1.07
C ILE A 131 20.21 -1.60 -1.45
N VAL A 132 20.13 -0.79 -2.51
CA VAL A 132 18.87 -0.17 -2.97
C VAL A 132 17.90 -1.24 -3.40
N VAL A 133 18.30 -2.21 -4.21
CA VAL A 133 17.43 -3.27 -4.72
C VAL A 133 16.95 -4.19 -3.60
N GLU A 134 17.81 -4.54 -2.64
CA GLU A 134 17.44 -5.29 -1.45
C GLU A 134 16.40 -4.53 -0.62
N SER A 135 16.63 -3.24 -0.38
CA SER A 135 15.72 -2.39 0.38
C SER A 135 14.36 -2.26 -0.30
N LEU A 136 14.33 -2.09 -1.64
CA LEU A 136 13.11 -2.09 -2.43
C LEU A 136 12.40 -3.45 -2.37
N GLY A 137 13.15 -4.53 -2.46
CA GLY A 137 12.63 -5.89 -2.32
C GLY A 137 11.93 -6.08 -0.99
N ARG A 138 12.59 -5.71 0.11
CA ARG A 138 12.04 -5.76 1.47
C ARG A 138 10.78 -4.90 1.62
N MET A 139 10.81 -3.66 1.13
CA MET A 139 9.66 -2.75 1.21
C MET A 139 8.47 -3.26 0.42
N ASN A 140 8.68 -3.77 -0.80
CA ASN A 140 7.62 -4.34 -1.61
C ASN A 140 7.02 -5.60 -0.99
N PHE A 141 7.86 -6.46 -0.41
CA PHE A 141 7.38 -7.66 0.29
C PHE A 141 6.47 -7.28 1.47
N TRP A 142 6.92 -6.34 2.31
CA TRP A 142 6.09 -5.85 3.42
C TRP A 142 4.85 -5.09 2.94
N LEU A 143 4.94 -4.32 1.86
CA LEU A 143 3.79 -3.65 1.25
C LEU A 143 2.73 -4.68 0.81
N GLY A 144 3.15 -5.76 0.14
CA GLY A 144 2.26 -6.84 -0.25
C GLY A 144 1.62 -7.54 0.93
N LEU A 145 2.42 -7.94 1.96
CA LEU A 145 1.90 -8.59 3.16
C LEU A 145 0.97 -7.69 3.97
N PHE A 146 1.32 -6.43 4.14
CA PHE A 146 0.50 -5.48 4.87
C PHE A 146 -0.85 -5.27 4.18
N ASN A 147 -0.84 -5.17 2.83
CA ASN A 147 -2.08 -5.07 2.07
C ASN A 147 -2.92 -6.35 2.07
N LEU A 148 -2.39 -7.50 2.43
CA LEU A 148 -3.17 -8.74 2.61
C LEU A 148 -3.83 -8.87 3.99
N ILE A 149 -3.55 -7.97 4.94
CA ILE A 149 -4.24 -7.96 6.24
C ILE A 149 -5.75 -7.77 6.01
N PRO A 150 -6.63 -8.62 6.59
CA PRO A 150 -8.08 -8.58 6.34
C PRO A 150 -8.75 -7.41 7.06
N ALA A 151 -8.31 -6.19 6.77
CA ALA A 151 -8.76 -4.95 7.40
C ALA A 151 -8.86 -3.80 6.39
N TYR A 152 -9.93 -3.02 6.42
CA TYR A 152 -9.99 -1.75 5.68
C TYR A 152 -9.03 -0.72 6.26
N PRO A 153 -8.37 0.10 5.43
CA PRO A 153 -8.59 0.29 3.98
C PRO A 153 -7.73 -0.61 3.07
N MET A 154 -7.01 -1.61 3.63
CA MET A 154 -6.12 -2.48 2.86
C MET A 154 -6.90 -3.39 1.90
N ASP A 155 -6.20 -3.90 0.87
CA ASP A 155 -6.78 -4.81 -0.13
C ASP A 155 -7.28 -6.11 0.49
N GLY A 156 -6.64 -6.60 1.55
CA GLY A 156 -7.06 -7.75 2.32
C GLY A 156 -8.47 -7.61 2.91
N GLY A 157 -8.89 -6.40 3.27
CA GLY A 157 -10.28 -6.14 3.68
C GLY A 157 -11.27 -6.35 2.53
N ARG A 158 -10.92 -5.93 1.31
CA ARG A 158 -11.71 -6.15 0.09
C ARG A 158 -11.70 -7.62 -0.32
N ILE A 159 -10.54 -8.27 -0.26
CA ILE A 159 -10.40 -9.72 -0.49
C ILE A 159 -11.32 -10.48 0.49
N PHE A 160 -11.26 -10.16 1.77
CA PHE A 160 -12.06 -10.80 2.81
C PHE A 160 -13.56 -10.58 2.58
N ARG A 161 -13.99 -9.36 2.25
CA ARG A 161 -15.37 -9.07 1.85
C ARG A 161 -15.79 -9.92 0.65
N ALA A 162 -14.97 -9.96 -0.41
CA ALA A 162 -15.25 -10.70 -1.63
C ALA A 162 -15.44 -12.21 -1.36
N LEU A 163 -14.64 -12.78 -0.46
CA LEU A 163 -14.76 -14.20 -0.06
C LEU A 163 -16.03 -14.49 0.74
N LEU A 164 -16.47 -13.55 1.57
CA LEU A 164 -17.69 -13.71 2.39
C LEU A 164 -18.99 -13.44 1.61
N SER A 165 -18.93 -12.53 0.63
CA SER A 165 -20.12 -12.03 -0.09
C SER A 165 -20.98 -13.11 -0.75
N PRO A 166 -20.43 -14.22 -1.35
CA PRO A 166 -21.26 -15.25 -1.98
C PRO A 166 -22.21 -15.98 -1.00
N ARG A 167 -21.81 -16.07 0.28
CA ARG A 167 -22.61 -16.78 1.30
C ARG A 167 -23.46 -15.85 2.15
N LEU A 168 -22.98 -14.66 2.43
CA LEU A 168 -23.60 -13.76 3.42
C LEU A 168 -24.30 -12.54 2.79
N GLY A 169 -24.12 -12.34 1.48
CA GLY A 169 -24.51 -11.12 0.80
C GLY A 169 -23.56 -9.96 1.10
N LEU A 170 -23.51 -8.97 0.20
CA LEU A 170 -22.54 -7.87 0.22
C LEU A 170 -22.59 -7.05 1.53
N VAL A 171 -23.79 -6.72 2.00
CA VAL A 171 -23.99 -5.88 3.20
C VAL A 171 -23.43 -6.53 4.46
N ARG A 172 -23.76 -7.81 4.69
CA ARG A 172 -23.26 -8.55 5.87
C ARG A 172 -21.74 -8.79 5.76
N ALA A 173 -21.25 -9.14 4.58
CA ALA A 173 -19.81 -9.33 4.32
C ALA A 173 -19.02 -8.04 4.61
N THR A 174 -19.51 -6.88 4.15
CA THR A 174 -18.89 -5.58 4.43
C THR A 174 -18.85 -5.28 5.93
N ARG A 175 -19.95 -5.53 6.65
CA ARG A 175 -19.99 -5.30 8.11
C ARG A 175 -18.99 -6.19 8.86
N ILE A 176 -18.90 -7.46 8.49
CA ILE A 176 -17.96 -8.39 9.13
C ILE A 176 -16.54 -7.92 8.84
N ALA A 177 -16.19 -7.64 7.58
CA ALA A 177 -14.85 -7.18 7.21
C ALA A 177 -14.48 -5.86 7.93
N ALA A 178 -15.39 -4.91 8.03
CA ALA A 178 -15.15 -3.67 8.74
C ALA A 178 -15.01 -3.84 10.26
N ARG A 179 -15.82 -4.71 10.89
CA ARG A 179 -15.67 -5.03 12.33
C ARG A 179 -14.36 -5.76 12.61
N THR A 180 -13.96 -6.70 11.75
CA THR A 180 -12.66 -7.37 11.84
C THR A 180 -11.52 -6.33 11.77
N ALA A 181 -11.63 -5.36 10.87
CA ALA A 181 -10.66 -4.26 10.79
C ALA A 181 -10.60 -3.43 12.08
N GLN A 182 -11.74 -3.15 12.72
CA GLN A 182 -11.77 -2.44 14.01
C GLN A 182 -11.08 -3.25 15.12
N VAL A 183 -11.31 -4.57 15.18
CA VAL A 183 -10.63 -5.45 16.14
C VAL A 183 -9.12 -5.44 15.90
N ILE A 184 -8.68 -5.58 14.66
CA ILE A 184 -7.25 -5.52 14.29
C ILE A 184 -6.65 -4.15 14.68
N ALA A 185 -7.37 -3.05 14.45
CA ALA A 185 -6.94 -1.73 14.85
C ALA A 185 -6.77 -1.60 16.37
N VAL A 186 -7.68 -2.15 17.15
CA VAL A 186 -7.57 -2.18 18.63
C VAL A 186 -6.36 -3.00 19.06
N LEU A 187 -6.12 -4.17 18.44
CA LEU A 187 -4.92 -4.98 18.73
C LEU A 187 -3.62 -4.23 18.41
N PHE A 188 -3.58 -3.48 17.29
CA PHE A 188 -2.44 -2.62 16.95
C PHE A 188 -2.26 -1.50 17.98
N ALA A 189 -3.34 -0.86 18.44
CA ALA A 189 -3.28 0.17 19.46
C ALA A 189 -2.75 -0.38 20.79
N VAL A 190 -3.26 -1.51 21.25
CA VAL A 190 -2.77 -2.21 22.44
C VAL A 190 -1.28 -2.55 22.27
N ARG A 191 -0.88 -3.12 21.14
CA ARG A 191 0.53 -3.47 20.85
C ARG A 191 1.44 -2.24 20.77
N ALA A 192 0.89 -1.08 20.36
CA ALA A 192 1.62 0.18 20.31
C ALA A 192 1.89 0.75 21.71
N VAL A 193 0.93 0.63 22.63
CA VAL A 193 1.02 1.18 23.99
C VAL A 193 1.66 0.19 24.96
N TRP A 194 1.60 -1.12 24.69
CA TRP A 194 2.11 -2.16 25.56
C TRP A 194 3.53 -1.93 26.12
N PRO A 195 4.53 -1.49 25.31
CA PRO A 195 5.88 -1.24 25.84
C PRO A 195 5.93 -0.20 26.95
N TRP A 196 5.01 0.78 26.95
CA TRP A 196 4.94 1.82 27.99
C TRP A 196 4.79 1.24 29.40
N PHE A 197 3.98 0.21 29.56
CA PHE A 197 3.76 -0.45 30.85
C PHE A 197 4.95 -1.28 31.34
N HIS A 198 5.98 -1.47 30.49
CA HIS A 198 7.20 -2.23 30.79
C HIS A 198 8.46 -1.33 30.68
N GLY A 199 8.31 -0.02 30.89
CA GLY A 199 9.42 0.94 30.86
C GLY A 199 9.96 1.27 29.45
N GLY A 200 9.27 0.84 28.37
CA GLY A 200 9.62 1.17 27.00
C GLY A 200 8.86 2.40 26.47
N GLN A 201 9.07 2.69 25.19
CA GLN A 201 8.42 3.83 24.53
C GLN A 201 7.17 3.39 23.75
N VAL A 202 6.16 4.28 23.69
CA VAL A 202 4.99 4.11 22.85
C VAL A 202 5.41 4.10 21.36
N ARG A 203 4.91 3.14 20.60
CA ARG A 203 5.17 3.01 19.17
C ARG A 203 4.21 3.91 18.39
N ILE A 204 4.52 5.19 18.30
CA ILE A 204 3.65 6.23 17.74
C ILE A 204 3.19 5.87 16.32
N PHE A 205 4.08 5.37 15.44
CA PHE A 205 3.71 4.97 14.08
C PHE A 205 2.64 3.87 14.06
N LEU A 206 2.76 2.85 14.93
CA LEU A 206 1.78 1.78 15.01
C LEU A 206 0.44 2.30 15.54
N LEU A 207 0.46 3.28 16.45
CA LEU A 207 -0.75 3.92 16.96
C LEU A 207 -1.46 4.75 15.87
N LEU A 208 -0.70 5.49 15.05
CA LEU A 208 -1.25 6.22 13.90
C LEU A 208 -1.87 5.27 12.85
N ILE A 209 -1.22 4.14 12.58
CA ILE A 209 -1.77 3.09 11.72
C ILE A 209 -3.07 2.53 12.31
N ALA A 210 -3.09 2.22 13.60
CA ALA A 210 -4.29 1.75 14.29
C ALA A 210 -5.45 2.74 14.18
N LEU A 211 -5.19 4.02 14.41
CA LEU A 211 -6.19 5.09 14.28
C LEU A 211 -6.72 5.18 12.84
N PHE A 212 -5.83 5.17 11.84
CA PHE A 212 -6.20 5.22 10.43
C PHE A 212 -7.07 4.03 10.01
N VAL A 213 -6.69 2.81 10.40
CA VAL A 213 -7.45 1.59 10.13
C VAL A 213 -8.83 1.65 10.80
N TYR A 214 -8.90 2.07 12.07
CA TYR A 214 -10.16 2.19 12.79
C TYR A 214 -11.11 3.20 12.15
N GLN A 215 -10.61 4.38 11.79
CA GLN A 215 -11.39 5.43 11.13
C GLN A 215 -11.90 4.98 9.76
N SER A 216 -11.05 4.33 8.96
CA SER A 216 -11.42 3.81 7.63
C SER A 216 -12.48 2.72 7.72
N ALA A 217 -12.33 1.78 8.66
CA ALA A 217 -13.32 0.74 8.91
C ALA A 217 -14.68 1.33 9.38
N THR A 218 -14.64 2.36 10.23
CA THR A 218 -15.84 3.05 10.69
C THR A 218 -16.52 3.81 9.56
N ALA A 219 -15.76 4.45 8.68
CA ALA A 219 -16.30 5.11 7.49
C ALA A 219 -16.99 4.12 6.55
N GLU A 220 -16.44 2.91 6.37
CA GLU A 220 -17.04 1.85 5.55
C GLU A 220 -18.35 1.35 6.18
N LEU A 221 -18.40 1.17 7.50
CA LEU A 221 -19.65 0.82 8.22
C LEU A 221 -20.76 1.85 8.03
N ARG A 222 -20.41 3.15 8.07
CA ARG A 222 -21.40 4.23 7.88
C ARG A 222 -21.96 4.30 6.46
N ARG A 223 -21.18 3.88 5.46
CA ARG A 223 -21.60 3.81 4.05
C ARG A 223 -22.46 2.59 3.75
N THR A 224 -22.43 1.59 4.62
CA THR A 224 -23.15 0.33 4.43
C THR A 224 -24.59 0.51 4.92
N PRO A 225 -25.62 0.25 4.08
CA PRO A 225 -27.03 0.38 4.49
C PRO A 225 -27.33 -0.43 5.74
N SER A 226 -28.22 0.11 6.61
CA SER A 226 -28.79 -0.69 7.68
C SER A 226 -29.60 -1.83 7.07
N SER A 227 -29.35 -3.08 7.50
CA SER A 227 -30.27 -4.18 7.17
C SER A 227 -31.56 -3.92 7.96
N THR A 228 -32.55 -3.35 7.33
CA THR A 228 -33.94 -3.53 7.74
C THR A 228 -34.31 -4.96 7.54
#